data_fdbb44b17fcb2b481f49d6e5079ede69
#
_entry.id   fdbb44b17fcb2b481f49d6e5079ede69
#
_cell.length_a   1.000
_cell.length_b   1.000
_cell.length_c   1.000
_cell.angle_alpha   90.00
_cell.angle_beta   90.00
_cell.angle_gamma   90.00
#
_symmetry.space_group_name_H-M   'P 1'
#
loop_
_entity.id
_entity.type
_entity.pdbx_description
1 polymer ?
#
loop_
_entity_poly.entity_id
_entity_poly.type
_entity_poly.pdbx_seq_one_letter_code
_entity_poly.pdbx_strand_id
1 'polypeptide(L)'
;MQTKKTHFGFQEIPENEKEDRVGEVFRSVASRYDLMNDVMSGGLHRLWKRYAIQLSGVREGSKVLDVAGGTADITKLLLDRVGDSGEVWLTDINANMLTVGRDRLLDSGRMTPVCQCNAEALPFASNYFDCVTVAFGLRNMTHKEAAIAEMRRVLRPGGKLLILEFSEVAKPLKPLYDLYSFKILPLMGKLIAKDEESYRYLAESIRMHPNQEALAEMMRDAGFGHVDYFNLAGGVVAVHRGAKIE
;
A
#
# COMPACT_ATOMS: atom_id res chain seq x y z
N MET A 1 5.85 -32.86 1.77
CA MET A 1 5.00 -31.76 1.25
C MET A 1 5.92 -30.80 0.53
N GLN A 2 5.69 -30.50 -0.75
CA GLN A 2 6.44 -29.43 -1.42
C GLN A 2 6.02 -28.10 -0.81
N THR A 3 6.98 -27.36 -0.27
CA THR A 3 6.74 -26.02 0.26
C THR A 3 6.33 -25.13 -0.91
N LYS A 4 5.16 -24.51 -0.84
CA LYS A 4 4.72 -23.53 -1.85
C LYS A 4 5.75 -22.41 -1.92
N LYS A 5 6.00 -21.90 -3.11
CA LYS A 5 6.99 -20.86 -3.37
C LYS A 5 6.31 -19.54 -3.74
N THR A 6 6.94 -18.44 -3.40
CA THR A 6 6.53 -17.07 -3.72
C THR A 6 7.76 -16.24 -4.11
N HIS A 7 7.54 -14.98 -4.49
CA HIS A 7 8.59 -14.06 -4.87
C HIS A 7 8.93 -13.06 -3.76
N PHE A 8 10.24 -12.86 -3.53
CA PHE A 8 10.81 -11.77 -2.78
C PHE A 8 11.76 -11.00 -3.71
N GLY A 9 11.26 -9.90 -4.31
CA GLY A 9 11.89 -9.33 -5.48
C GLY A 9 11.97 -10.36 -6.61
N PHE A 10 13.13 -10.54 -7.21
CA PHE A 10 13.37 -11.55 -8.25
C PHE A 10 13.70 -12.94 -7.71
N GLN A 11 13.86 -13.10 -6.41
CA GLN A 11 14.18 -14.38 -5.77
C GLN A 11 12.92 -15.20 -5.53
N GLU A 12 12.97 -16.50 -5.85
CA GLU A 12 11.98 -17.47 -5.40
C GLU A 12 12.30 -17.94 -3.99
N ILE A 13 11.35 -17.82 -3.08
CA ILE A 13 11.49 -18.23 -1.67
C ILE A 13 10.27 -19.05 -1.23
N PRO A 14 10.37 -19.84 -0.13
CA PRO A 14 9.22 -20.44 0.51
C PRO A 14 8.20 -19.38 0.97
N GLU A 15 6.90 -19.65 0.80
CA GLU A 15 5.85 -18.68 1.19
C GLU A 15 5.91 -18.28 2.65
N ASN A 16 6.23 -19.23 3.53
CA ASN A 16 6.34 -19.00 4.98
C ASN A 16 7.53 -18.11 5.40
N GLU A 17 8.49 -17.84 4.51
CA GLU A 17 9.61 -16.94 4.78
C GLU A 17 9.35 -15.51 4.34
N LYS A 18 8.36 -15.29 3.45
CA LYS A 18 8.18 -13.98 2.81
C LYS A 18 7.83 -12.87 3.81
N GLU A 19 6.92 -13.16 4.74
CA GLU A 19 6.50 -12.20 5.76
C GLU A 19 7.69 -11.73 6.61
N ASP A 20 8.52 -12.66 7.07
CA ASP A 20 9.70 -12.34 7.88
C ASP A 20 10.70 -11.50 7.10
N ARG A 21 11.04 -11.89 5.85
CA ARG A 21 11.98 -11.14 5.01
C ARG A 21 11.49 -9.74 4.67
N VAL A 22 10.21 -9.60 4.30
CA VAL A 22 9.59 -8.29 4.09
C VAL A 22 9.61 -7.48 5.38
N GLY A 23 9.30 -8.12 6.51
CA GLY A 23 9.37 -7.52 7.85
C GLY A 23 10.77 -6.99 8.18
N GLU A 24 11.84 -7.69 7.81
CA GLU A 24 13.23 -7.24 7.99
C GLU A 24 13.53 -5.98 7.19
N VAL A 25 13.16 -5.95 5.91
CA VAL A 25 13.30 -4.76 5.05
C VAL A 25 12.62 -3.54 5.70
N PHE A 26 11.36 -3.68 6.14
CA PHE A 26 10.64 -2.57 6.74
C PHE A 26 11.18 -2.17 8.13
N ARG A 27 11.71 -3.12 8.92
CA ARG A 27 12.38 -2.80 10.19
C ARG A 27 13.63 -1.96 9.97
N SER A 28 14.43 -2.28 8.95
CA SER A 28 15.68 -1.54 8.66
C SER A 28 15.42 -0.10 8.24
N VAL A 29 14.32 0.15 7.53
CA VAL A 29 13.99 1.47 6.97
C VAL A 29 12.97 2.27 7.79
N ALA A 30 12.32 1.69 8.81
CA ALA A 30 11.19 2.31 9.51
C ALA A 30 11.46 3.76 9.98
N SER A 31 12.63 4.00 10.59
CA SER A 31 13.03 5.35 11.06
C SER A 31 13.34 6.34 9.94
N ARG A 32 13.57 5.87 8.71
CA ARG A 32 13.93 6.67 7.54
C ARG A 32 12.95 6.49 6.37
N TYR A 33 11.82 5.86 6.65
CA TYR A 33 10.84 5.48 5.63
C TYR A 33 10.36 6.67 4.78
N ASP A 34 10.10 7.79 5.44
CA ASP A 34 9.68 9.01 4.73
C ASP A 34 10.79 9.58 3.86
N LEU A 35 12.02 9.60 4.38
CA LEU A 35 13.18 10.02 3.60
C LEU A 35 13.36 9.12 2.36
N MET A 36 13.19 7.81 2.53
CA MET A 36 13.22 6.86 1.42
C MET A 36 12.15 7.20 0.37
N ASN A 37 10.90 7.42 0.80
CA ASN A 37 9.81 7.78 -0.10
C ASN A 37 10.04 9.14 -0.78
N ASP A 38 10.51 10.14 -0.06
CA ASP A 38 10.85 11.46 -0.62
C ASP A 38 11.96 11.36 -1.67
N VAL A 39 13.02 10.65 -1.37
CA VAL A 39 14.16 10.43 -2.28
C VAL A 39 13.71 9.69 -3.54
N MET A 40 12.92 8.62 -3.39
CA MET A 40 12.46 7.79 -4.50
C MET A 40 11.44 8.46 -5.42
N SER A 41 10.64 9.36 -4.90
CA SER A 41 9.56 9.99 -5.66
C SER A 41 9.81 11.47 -5.96
N GLY A 42 10.95 12.03 -5.49
CA GLY A 42 11.15 13.49 -5.51
C GLY A 42 10.04 14.23 -4.74
N GLY A 43 9.47 13.61 -3.69
CA GLY A 43 8.35 14.15 -2.91
C GLY A 43 6.97 13.97 -3.56
N LEU A 44 6.89 13.44 -4.79
CA LEU A 44 5.62 13.28 -5.53
C LEU A 44 4.64 12.31 -4.84
N HIS A 45 5.13 11.35 -4.03
CA HIS A 45 4.27 10.42 -3.30
C HIS A 45 3.22 11.14 -2.43
N ARG A 46 3.54 12.33 -1.92
CA ARG A 46 2.61 13.13 -1.11
C ARG A 46 1.41 13.64 -1.93
N LEU A 47 1.66 14.04 -3.19
CA LEU A 47 0.60 14.43 -4.12
C LEU A 47 -0.24 13.23 -4.55
N TRP A 48 0.40 12.09 -4.83
CA TRP A 48 -0.31 10.86 -5.20
C TRP A 48 -1.23 10.37 -4.08
N LYS A 49 -0.75 10.40 -2.82
CA LYS A 49 -1.56 10.06 -1.64
C LYS A 49 -2.78 10.98 -1.50
N ARG A 50 -2.59 12.30 -1.64
CA ARG A 50 -3.70 13.26 -1.60
C ARG A 50 -4.72 13.02 -2.72
N TYR A 51 -4.24 12.75 -3.93
CA TYR A 51 -5.11 12.44 -5.06
C TYR A 51 -5.91 11.15 -4.84
N ALA A 52 -5.28 10.09 -4.33
CA ALA A 52 -5.97 8.86 -3.98
C ALA A 52 -7.11 9.12 -2.97
N ILE A 53 -6.84 9.92 -1.92
CA ILE A 53 -7.87 10.28 -0.94
C ILE A 53 -9.02 11.12 -1.56
N GLN A 54 -8.75 11.96 -2.55
CA GLN A 54 -9.82 12.66 -3.28
C GLN A 54 -10.73 11.70 -4.04
N LEU A 55 -10.18 10.64 -4.63
CA LEU A 55 -10.94 9.60 -5.35
C LEU A 55 -11.74 8.68 -4.42
N SER A 56 -11.42 8.63 -3.13
CA SER A 56 -12.08 7.74 -2.16
C SER A 56 -13.57 8.06 -1.99
N GLY A 57 -13.94 9.32 -2.07
CA GLY A 57 -15.27 9.79 -1.70
C GLY A 57 -15.53 9.77 -0.19
N VAL A 58 -14.48 9.59 0.62
CA VAL A 58 -14.53 9.69 2.09
C VAL A 58 -14.94 11.10 2.49
N ARG A 59 -15.88 11.17 3.43
CA ARG A 59 -16.47 12.42 3.94
C ARG A 59 -16.63 12.33 5.45
N GLU A 60 -17.06 13.40 6.06
CA GLU A 60 -17.37 13.45 7.49
C GLU A 60 -18.29 12.29 7.91
N GLY A 61 -17.98 11.66 9.04
CA GLY A 61 -18.69 10.51 9.57
C GLY A 61 -18.36 9.17 8.92
N SER A 62 -17.50 9.10 7.89
CA SER A 62 -17.13 7.84 7.24
C SER A 62 -16.31 6.95 8.15
N LYS A 63 -16.51 5.62 8.03
CA LYS A 63 -15.68 4.57 8.66
C LYS A 63 -14.68 4.04 7.64
N VAL A 64 -13.40 4.17 7.93
CA VAL A 64 -12.34 3.84 6.98
C VAL A 64 -11.32 2.90 7.58
N LEU A 65 -10.86 1.93 6.80
CA LEU A 65 -9.75 1.04 7.14
C LEU A 65 -8.54 1.38 6.26
N ASP A 66 -7.42 1.72 6.88
CA ASP A 66 -6.13 1.90 6.21
C ASP A 66 -5.26 0.66 6.40
N VAL A 67 -5.20 -0.16 5.34
CA VAL A 67 -4.50 -1.46 5.33
C VAL A 67 -3.05 -1.24 4.91
N ALA A 68 -2.12 -1.87 5.64
CA ALA A 68 -0.69 -1.64 5.49
C ALA A 68 -0.35 -0.14 5.57
N GLY A 69 -0.98 0.56 6.52
CA GLY A 69 -0.90 2.01 6.68
C GLY A 69 0.44 2.50 7.22
N GLY A 70 1.27 1.60 7.77
CA GLY A 70 2.66 1.83 8.13
C GLY A 70 2.84 3.03 9.05
N THR A 71 3.52 4.06 8.57
CA THR A 71 3.82 5.31 9.29
C THR A 71 2.65 6.30 9.33
N ALA A 72 1.44 5.89 8.96
CA ALA A 72 0.18 6.62 9.07
C ALA A 72 0.01 7.85 8.16
N ASP A 73 0.73 7.93 7.05
CA ASP A 73 0.60 9.06 6.11
C ASP A 73 -0.81 9.16 5.50
N ILE A 74 -1.37 8.03 5.07
CA ILE A 74 -2.74 7.94 4.53
C ILE A 74 -3.75 8.12 5.66
N THR A 75 -3.56 7.42 6.78
CA THR A 75 -4.41 7.55 7.98
C THR A 75 -4.59 9.02 8.39
N LYS A 76 -3.51 9.81 8.40
CA LYS A 76 -3.56 11.24 8.73
C LYS A 76 -4.45 12.02 7.78
N LEU A 77 -4.34 11.78 6.47
CA LEU A 77 -5.18 12.41 5.45
C LEU A 77 -6.66 11.98 5.55
N LEU A 78 -6.90 10.74 5.94
CA LEU A 78 -8.24 10.21 6.17
C LEU A 78 -8.89 10.85 7.39
N LEU A 79 -8.16 10.97 8.51
CA LEU A 79 -8.64 11.64 9.72
C LEU A 79 -9.09 13.08 9.45
N ASP A 80 -8.36 13.82 8.59
CA ASP A 80 -8.75 15.17 8.15
C ASP A 80 -10.07 15.20 7.38
N ARG A 81 -10.45 14.08 6.76
CA ARG A 81 -11.67 13.97 5.94
C ARG A 81 -12.88 13.47 6.72
N VAL A 82 -12.66 12.52 7.62
CA VAL A 82 -13.79 11.92 8.36
C VAL A 82 -14.26 12.79 9.53
N GLY A 83 -13.42 13.72 10.01
CA GLY A 83 -13.74 14.58 11.15
C GLY A 83 -13.98 13.81 12.44
N ASP A 84 -14.50 14.49 13.46
CA ASP A 84 -14.71 13.92 14.80
C ASP A 84 -15.82 12.86 14.86
N SER A 85 -16.73 12.86 13.90
CA SER A 85 -17.84 11.90 13.81
C SER A 85 -17.49 10.63 13.04
N GLY A 86 -16.31 10.58 12.40
CA GLY A 86 -15.86 9.44 11.63
C GLY A 86 -14.92 8.52 12.39
N GLU A 87 -14.56 7.43 11.74
CA GLU A 87 -13.68 6.41 12.30
C GLU A 87 -12.63 6.01 11.27
N VAL A 88 -11.36 6.00 11.67
CA VAL A 88 -10.26 5.48 10.85
C VAL A 88 -9.51 4.43 11.66
N TRP A 89 -9.29 3.26 11.08
CA TRP A 89 -8.43 2.22 11.65
C TRP A 89 -7.10 2.19 10.92
N LEU A 90 -6.00 2.33 11.67
CA LEU A 90 -4.65 2.10 11.17
C LEU A 90 -4.28 0.64 11.36
N THR A 91 -3.99 -0.09 10.28
CA THR A 91 -3.56 -1.49 10.36
C THR A 91 -2.29 -1.74 9.57
N ASP A 92 -1.46 -2.63 10.09
CA ASP A 92 -0.26 -3.13 9.42
C ASP A 92 0.12 -4.49 10.02
N ILE A 93 0.85 -5.30 9.28
CA ILE A 93 1.41 -6.56 9.80
C ILE A 93 2.67 -6.30 10.64
N ASN A 94 3.39 -5.20 10.38
CA ASN A 94 4.65 -4.83 11.03
C ASN A 94 4.40 -3.92 12.25
N ALA A 95 4.60 -4.48 13.45
CA ALA A 95 4.43 -3.75 14.71
C ALA A 95 5.31 -2.50 14.83
N ASN A 96 6.54 -2.52 14.28
CA ASN A 96 7.43 -1.36 14.35
C ASN A 96 6.91 -0.20 13.51
N MET A 97 6.38 -0.48 12.31
CA MET A 97 5.74 0.51 11.46
C MET A 97 4.51 1.12 12.14
N LEU A 98 3.67 0.27 12.75
CA LEU A 98 2.50 0.73 13.53
C LEU A 98 2.88 1.60 14.72
N THR A 99 3.95 1.24 15.44
CA THR A 99 4.46 2.05 16.56
C THR A 99 4.85 3.45 16.08
N VAL A 100 5.63 3.54 15.00
CA VAL A 100 6.01 4.84 14.42
C VAL A 100 4.76 5.61 13.96
N GLY A 101 3.81 4.96 13.29
CA GLY A 101 2.58 5.58 12.81
C GLY A 101 1.72 6.11 13.95
N ARG A 102 1.49 5.29 14.99
CA ARG A 102 0.75 5.67 16.19
C ARG A 102 1.38 6.89 16.88
N ASP A 103 2.69 6.84 17.13
CA ASP A 103 3.40 7.90 17.86
C ASP A 103 3.35 9.21 17.07
N ARG A 104 3.50 9.19 15.75
CA ARG A 104 3.33 10.36 14.88
C ARG A 104 1.92 10.95 14.90
N LEU A 105 0.89 10.11 14.97
CA LEU A 105 -0.48 10.59 15.12
C LEU A 105 -0.66 11.27 16.49
N LEU A 106 -0.18 10.64 17.57
CA LEU A 106 -0.22 11.22 18.92
C LEU A 106 0.51 12.55 19.00
N ASP A 107 1.72 12.66 18.43
CA ASP A 107 2.52 13.90 18.37
C ASP A 107 1.79 15.01 17.61
N SER A 108 0.91 14.65 16.66
CA SER A 108 0.05 15.61 15.94
C SER A 108 -1.30 15.87 16.62
N GLY A 109 -1.48 15.40 17.86
CA GLY A 109 -2.73 15.57 18.62
C GLY A 109 -3.90 14.70 18.12
N ARG A 110 -3.62 13.60 17.43
CA ARG A 110 -4.64 12.71 16.85
C ARG A 110 -4.59 11.33 17.49
N MET A 111 -5.77 10.79 17.74
CA MET A 111 -5.92 9.43 18.23
C MET A 111 -6.75 8.62 17.23
N THR A 112 -6.33 7.39 16.97
CA THR A 112 -7.08 6.46 16.13
C THR A 112 -6.83 5.02 16.61
N PRO A 113 -7.80 4.11 16.47
CA PRO A 113 -7.58 2.69 16.71
C PRO A 113 -6.46 2.13 15.84
N VAL A 114 -5.57 1.34 16.44
CA VAL A 114 -4.44 0.69 15.77
C VAL A 114 -4.55 -0.82 15.97
N CYS A 115 -4.43 -1.59 14.88
CA CYS A 115 -4.52 -3.04 14.94
C CYS A 115 -3.40 -3.69 14.12
N GLN A 116 -2.59 -4.53 14.77
CA GLN A 116 -1.64 -5.38 14.06
C GLN A 116 -2.37 -6.59 13.49
N CYS A 117 -2.41 -6.71 12.17
CA CYS A 117 -3.07 -7.83 11.50
C CYS A 117 -2.50 -8.10 10.11
N ASN A 118 -2.72 -9.33 9.62
CA ASN A 118 -2.44 -9.70 8.25
C ASN A 118 -3.64 -9.28 7.37
N ALA A 119 -3.37 -8.58 6.27
CA ALA A 119 -4.39 -8.15 5.30
C ALA A 119 -5.12 -9.32 4.61
N GLU A 120 -4.50 -10.50 4.60
CA GLU A 120 -5.06 -11.74 4.04
C GLU A 120 -6.09 -12.40 4.99
N ALA A 121 -6.22 -11.90 6.25
CA ALA A 121 -7.19 -12.36 7.27
C ALA A 121 -7.53 -11.21 8.21
N LEU A 122 -8.35 -10.26 7.78
CA LEU A 122 -8.68 -9.05 8.52
C LEU A 122 -9.61 -9.35 9.72
N PRO A 123 -9.25 -8.91 10.95
CA PRO A 123 -10.02 -9.20 12.16
C PRO A 123 -11.23 -8.27 12.35
N PHE A 124 -11.91 -7.94 11.26
CA PHE A 124 -13.06 -7.04 11.25
C PHE A 124 -14.31 -7.74 10.73
N ALA A 125 -15.47 -7.28 11.20
CA ALA A 125 -16.76 -7.76 10.72
C ALA A 125 -16.95 -7.46 9.22
N SER A 126 -17.69 -8.32 8.54
CA SER A 126 -18.12 -8.06 7.16
C SER A 126 -19.04 -6.84 7.11
N ASN A 127 -18.98 -6.08 6.02
CA ASN A 127 -19.87 -4.95 5.74
C ASN A 127 -19.79 -3.80 6.77
N TYR A 128 -18.60 -3.51 7.27
CA TYR A 128 -18.41 -2.49 8.32
C TYR A 128 -17.93 -1.14 7.78
N PHE A 129 -16.98 -1.13 6.84
CA PHE A 129 -16.31 0.08 6.39
C PHE A 129 -16.94 0.71 5.14
N ASP A 130 -16.93 2.03 5.08
CA ASP A 130 -17.30 2.82 3.91
C ASP A 130 -16.22 2.80 2.85
N CYS A 131 -14.97 2.78 3.29
CA CYS A 131 -13.79 2.78 2.44
C CYS A 131 -12.68 1.93 3.05
N VAL A 132 -11.96 1.24 2.19
CA VAL A 132 -10.69 0.59 2.53
C VAL A 132 -9.62 1.19 1.62
N THR A 133 -8.47 1.53 2.20
CA THR A 133 -7.30 2.04 1.48
C THR A 133 -6.11 1.12 1.68
N VAL A 134 -5.30 0.95 0.64
CA VAL A 134 -3.96 0.40 0.73
C VAL A 134 -3.03 1.19 -0.18
N ALA A 135 -1.95 1.73 0.39
CA ALA A 135 -1.00 2.53 -0.35
C ALA A 135 0.42 1.95 -0.24
N PHE A 136 0.99 1.54 -1.37
CA PHE A 136 2.35 0.98 -1.49
C PHE A 136 2.61 -0.25 -0.62
N GLY A 137 1.54 -0.98 -0.26
CA GLY A 137 1.59 -2.18 0.58
C GLY A 137 1.27 -3.47 -0.16
N LEU A 138 0.38 -3.42 -1.15
CA LEU A 138 -0.18 -4.63 -1.80
C LEU A 138 0.90 -5.50 -2.47
N ARG A 139 1.93 -4.88 -3.08
CA ARG A 139 3.02 -5.62 -3.73
C ARG A 139 3.76 -6.57 -2.80
N ASN A 140 3.78 -6.28 -1.49
CA ASN A 140 4.48 -7.04 -0.48
C ASN A 140 3.67 -8.23 0.07
N MET A 141 2.35 -8.26 -0.16
CA MET A 141 1.47 -9.34 0.29
C MET A 141 1.75 -10.62 -0.48
N THR A 142 1.66 -11.76 0.21
CA THR A 142 1.93 -13.07 -0.38
C THR A 142 0.80 -13.49 -1.30
N HIS A 143 -0.45 -13.43 -0.82
CA HIS A 143 -1.66 -13.78 -1.55
C HIS A 143 -2.52 -12.52 -1.76
N LYS A 144 -2.22 -11.79 -2.84
CA LYS A 144 -2.89 -10.51 -3.15
C LYS A 144 -4.39 -10.68 -3.35
N GLU A 145 -4.79 -11.79 -3.97
CA GLU A 145 -6.18 -12.16 -4.21
C GLU A 145 -6.95 -12.33 -2.89
N ALA A 146 -6.33 -13.02 -1.92
CA ALA A 146 -6.92 -13.20 -0.59
C ALA A 146 -7.07 -11.86 0.14
N ALA A 147 -6.04 -11.01 0.07
CA ALA A 147 -6.09 -9.68 0.68
C ALA A 147 -7.18 -8.79 0.04
N ILE A 148 -7.32 -8.81 -1.30
CA ILE A 148 -8.37 -8.06 -2.02
C ILE A 148 -9.76 -8.60 -1.64
N ALA A 149 -9.91 -9.92 -1.51
CA ALA A 149 -11.17 -10.54 -1.08
C ALA A 149 -11.54 -10.14 0.35
N GLU A 150 -10.58 -10.12 1.29
CA GLU A 150 -10.79 -9.67 2.67
C GLU A 150 -11.14 -8.18 2.74
N MET A 151 -10.45 -7.32 1.97
CA MET A 151 -10.78 -5.91 1.85
C MET A 151 -12.21 -5.71 1.33
N ARG A 152 -12.64 -6.53 0.35
CA ARG A 152 -14.04 -6.52 -0.12
C ARG A 152 -15.00 -7.00 0.96
N ARG A 153 -14.66 -8.07 1.68
CA ARG A 153 -15.53 -8.63 2.74
C ARG A 153 -15.88 -7.59 3.80
N VAL A 154 -14.88 -6.83 4.25
CA VAL A 154 -15.09 -5.83 5.32
C VAL A 154 -15.77 -4.55 4.84
N LEU A 155 -15.78 -4.27 3.54
CA LEU A 155 -16.51 -3.15 2.95
C LEU A 155 -18.02 -3.42 3.00
N ARG A 156 -18.82 -2.41 3.34
CA ARG A 156 -20.26 -2.43 3.18
C ARG A 156 -20.68 -2.34 1.70
N PRO A 157 -21.91 -2.76 1.33
CA PRO A 157 -22.46 -2.44 0.01
C PRO A 157 -22.38 -0.92 -0.27
N GLY A 158 -21.94 -0.55 -1.46
CA GLY A 158 -21.64 0.84 -1.84
C GLY A 158 -20.28 1.37 -1.36
N GLY A 159 -19.57 0.62 -0.51
CA GLY A 159 -18.22 0.95 -0.06
C GLY A 159 -17.18 0.80 -1.17
N LYS A 160 -16.03 1.45 -1.00
CA LYS A 160 -14.97 1.50 -2.03
C LYS A 160 -13.64 1.01 -1.51
N LEU A 161 -12.93 0.24 -2.35
CA LEU A 161 -11.52 -0.07 -2.19
C LEU A 161 -10.69 0.87 -3.05
N LEU A 162 -9.66 1.47 -2.45
CA LEU A 162 -8.62 2.20 -3.16
C LEU A 162 -7.27 1.55 -2.97
N ILE A 163 -6.60 1.28 -4.08
CA ILE A 163 -5.24 0.75 -4.11
C ILE A 163 -4.36 1.77 -4.83
N LEU A 164 -3.44 2.41 -4.08
CA LEU A 164 -2.39 3.25 -4.62
C LEU A 164 -1.10 2.43 -4.66
N GLU A 165 -0.61 2.09 -5.85
CA GLU A 165 0.57 1.24 -5.97
C GLU A 165 1.40 1.61 -7.22
N PHE A 166 2.68 1.24 -7.18
CA PHE A 166 3.53 1.30 -8.37
C PHE A 166 2.96 0.40 -9.46
N SER A 167 3.19 0.77 -10.71
CA SER A 167 2.63 0.04 -11.84
C SER A 167 3.52 0.10 -13.09
N GLU A 168 3.01 -0.34 -14.21
CA GLU A 168 3.79 -0.36 -15.45
C GLU A 168 3.84 1.02 -16.10
N VAL A 169 5.05 1.53 -16.24
CA VAL A 169 5.34 2.81 -16.86
C VAL A 169 5.07 2.76 -18.36
N ALA A 170 4.53 3.84 -18.91
CA ALA A 170 4.30 3.99 -20.34
C ALA A 170 5.56 3.70 -21.16
N LYS A 171 5.41 2.96 -22.26
CA LYS A 171 6.52 2.45 -23.09
C LYS A 171 7.61 3.49 -23.42
N PRO A 172 7.29 4.76 -23.79
CA PRO A 172 8.31 5.75 -24.12
C PRO A 172 9.19 6.14 -22.92
N LEU A 173 8.67 6.05 -21.69
CA LEU A 173 9.38 6.42 -20.46
C LEU A 173 10.13 5.23 -19.83
N LYS A 174 9.85 4.01 -20.28
CA LYS A 174 10.40 2.78 -19.69
C LYS A 174 11.93 2.75 -19.63
N PRO A 175 12.69 3.10 -20.68
CA PRO A 175 14.16 3.05 -20.62
C PRO A 175 14.75 4.00 -19.56
N LEU A 176 14.17 5.20 -19.44
CA LEU A 176 14.60 6.19 -18.45
C LEU A 176 14.26 5.74 -17.02
N TYR A 177 13.05 5.19 -16.85
CA TYR A 177 12.61 4.67 -15.56
C TYR A 177 13.40 3.44 -15.13
N ASP A 178 13.80 2.56 -16.06
CA ASP A 178 14.65 1.40 -15.79
C ASP A 178 16.06 1.84 -15.35
N LEU A 179 16.65 2.82 -16.03
CA LEU A 179 17.92 3.41 -15.62
C LEU A 179 17.84 3.98 -14.20
N TYR A 180 16.78 4.73 -13.92
CA TYR A 180 16.53 5.29 -12.59
C TYR A 180 16.39 4.19 -11.54
N SER A 181 15.50 3.22 -11.77
CA SER A 181 15.14 2.19 -10.79
C SER A 181 16.28 1.24 -10.44
N PHE A 182 17.10 0.85 -11.43
CA PHE A 182 18.12 -0.18 -11.25
C PHE A 182 19.54 0.34 -11.08
N LYS A 183 19.81 1.60 -11.41
CA LYS A 183 21.15 2.19 -11.25
C LYS A 183 21.16 3.36 -10.26
N ILE A 184 20.24 4.30 -10.41
CA ILE A 184 20.26 5.52 -9.59
C ILE A 184 19.71 5.22 -8.19
N LEU A 185 18.57 4.56 -8.09
CA LEU A 185 17.90 4.31 -6.82
C LEU A 185 18.75 3.49 -5.83
N PRO A 186 19.36 2.34 -6.21
CA PRO A 186 20.25 1.61 -5.31
C PRO A 186 21.47 2.41 -4.88
N LEU A 187 22.05 3.21 -5.79
CA LEU A 187 23.16 4.10 -5.47
C LEU A 187 22.78 5.17 -4.44
N MET A 188 21.59 5.76 -4.57
CA MET A 188 21.04 6.71 -3.60
C MET A 188 20.79 6.01 -2.26
N GLY A 189 20.25 4.78 -2.27
CA GLY A 189 20.06 3.96 -1.08
C GLY A 189 21.36 3.73 -0.32
N LYS A 190 22.43 3.38 -1.04
CA LYS A 190 23.77 3.20 -0.48
C LYS A 190 24.34 4.48 0.12
N LEU A 191 24.24 5.60 -0.58
CA LEU A 191 24.86 6.87 -0.18
C LEU A 191 24.07 7.59 0.93
N ILE A 192 22.75 7.58 0.88
CA ILE A 192 21.88 8.38 1.75
C ILE A 192 21.39 7.54 2.94
N ALA A 193 20.89 6.35 2.68
CA ALA A 193 20.28 5.50 3.70
C ALA A 193 21.23 4.44 4.29
N LYS A 194 22.36 4.17 3.65
CA LYS A 194 23.29 3.07 3.97
C LYS A 194 22.61 1.69 3.92
N ASP A 195 21.62 1.54 3.04
CA ASP A 195 20.79 0.35 2.90
C ASP A 195 20.49 0.09 1.41
N GLU A 196 21.47 -0.46 0.69
CA GLU A 196 21.35 -0.78 -0.73
C GLU A 196 20.35 -1.91 -0.99
N GLU A 197 20.27 -2.88 -0.07
CA GLU A 197 19.44 -4.09 -0.24
C GLU A 197 17.95 -3.76 -0.21
N SER A 198 17.51 -2.93 0.73
CA SER A 198 16.10 -2.51 0.80
C SER A 198 15.66 -1.75 -0.44
N TYR A 199 16.52 -0.90 -1.01
CA TYR A 199 16.22 -0.16 -2.24
C TYR A 199 16.23 -1.07 -3.49
N ARG A 200 17.08 -2.10 -3.51
CA ARG A 200 17.06 -3.13 -4.55
C ARG A 200 15.79 -3.94 -4.49
N TYR A 201 15.41 -4.45 -3.31
CA TYR A 201 14.16 -5.15 -3.09
C TYR A 201 12.96 -4.33 -3.58
N LEU A 202 12.95 -3.03 -3.28
CA LEU A 202 11.89 -2.14 -3.72
C LEU A 202 11.78 -2.12 -5.25
N ALA A 203 12.88 -1.88 -5.97
CA ALA A 203 12.87 -1.85 -7.43
C ALA A 203 12.42 -3.19 -8.03
N GLU A 204 12.87 -4.30 -7.47
CA GLU A 204 12.49 -5.65 -7.89
C GLU A 204 11.01 -5.96 -7.59
N SER A 205 10.54 -5.64 -6.37
CA SER A 205 9.14 -5.86 -5.97
C SER A 205 8.15 -5.07 -6.82
N ILE A 206 8.52 -3.87 -7.26
CA ILE A 206 7.74 -3.07 -8.20
C ILE A 206 7.62 -3.80 -9.55
N ARG A 207 8.70 -4.42 -10.05
CA ARG A 207 8.69 -5.15 -11.34
C ARG A 207 7.87 -6.44 -11.28
N MET A 208 7.78 -7.06 -10.12
CA MET A 208 7.00 -8.27 -9.89
C MET A 208 5.52 -7.99 -9.60
N HIS A 209 5.15 -6.71 -9.39
CA HIS A 209 3.76 -6.33 -9.16
C HIS A 209 2.94 -6.39 -10.45
N PRO A 210 1.67 -6.81 -10.41
CA PRO A 210 0.76 -6.77 -11.55
C PRO A 210 0.69 -5.36 -12.17
N ASN A 211 0.58 -5.30 -13.50
CA ASN A 211 0.30 -4.04 -14.18
C ASN A 211 -1.14 -3.56 -13.90
N GLN A 212 -1.49 -2.37 -14.41
CA GLN A 212 -2.78 -1.73 -14.14
C GLN A 212 -3.98 -2.62 -14.48
N GLU A 213 -3.98 -3.21 -15.68
CA GLU A 213 -5.12 -4.03 -16.11
C GLU A 213 -5.20 -5.34 -15.33
N ALA A 214 -4.06 -6.00 -15.11
CA ALA A 214 -4.03 -7.25 -14.33
C ALA A 214 -4.52 -7.02 -12.89
N LEU A 215 -4.17 -5.90 -12.25
CA LEU A 215 -4.69 -5.59 -10.92
C LEU A 215 -6.18 -5.25 -10.97
N ALA A 216 -6.65 -4.52 -11.99
CA ALA A 216 -8.07 -4.27 -12.16
C ALA A 216 -8.87 -5.56 -12.37
N GLU A 217 -8.32 -6.52 -13.11
CA GLU A 217 -8.90 -7.87 -13.29
C GLU A 217 -8.99 -8.62 -11.97
N MET A 218 -7.89 -8.67 -11.18
CA MET A 218 -7.89 -9.26 -9.83
C MET A 218 -8.99 -8.66 -8.92
N MET A 219 -9.25 -7.37 -9.04
CA MET A 219 -10.33 -6.72 -8.29
C MET A 219 -11.71 -7.14 -8.80
N ARG A 220 -11.91 -7.27 -10.13
CA ARG A 220 -13.16 -7.78 -10.73
C ARG A 220 -13.42 -9.22 -10.31
N ASP A 221 -12.40 -10.08 -10.36
CA ASP A 221 -12.46 -11.49 -9.95
C ASP A 221 -12.80 -11.63 -8.46
N ALA A 222 -12.34 -10.72 -7.61
CA ALA A 222 -12.74 -10.63 -6.22
C ALA A 222 -14.19 -10.14 -6.02
N GLY A 223 -14.91 -9.76 -7.10
CA GLY A 223 -16.31 -9.37 -7.09
C GLY A 223 -16.55 -7.88 -6.90
N PHE A 224 -15.57 -7.02 -7.13
CA PHE A 224 -15.80 -5.58 -7.22
C PHE A 224 -16.50 -5.23 -8.54
N GLY A 225 -17.57 -4.44 -8.47
CA GLY A 225 -18.13 -3.74 -9.64
C GLY A 225 -17.43 -2.41 -9.86
N HIS A 226 -17.59 -1.83 -11.05
CA HIS A 226 -17.04 -0.52 -11.40
C HIS A 226 -15.58 -0.33 -10.98
N VAL A 227 -14.70 -1.15 -11.55
CA VAL A 227 -13.25 -1.05 -11.31
C VAL A 227 -12.64 -0.10 -12.34
N ASP A 228 -12.09 1.01 -11.86
CA ASP A 228 -11.36 2.00 -12.63
C ASP A 228 -9.92 2.10 -12.16
N TYR A 229 -9.01 2.57 -13.03
CA TYR A 229 -7.68 2.99 -12.60
C TYR A 229 -7.23 4.31 -13.22
N PHE A 230 -6.43 5.06 -12.50
CA PHE A 230 -5.93 6.38 -12.87
C PHE A 230 -4.40 6.37 -12.83
N ASN A 231 -3.77 6.50 -13.98
CA ASN A 231 -2.32 6.55 -14.09
C ASN A 231 -1.77 7.90 -13.63
N LEU A 232 -0.72 7.87 -12.83
CA LEU A 232 0.01 9.02 -12.33
C LEU A 232 1.47 8.96 -12.81
N ALA A 233 2.09 10.11 -13.06
CA ALA A 233 3.47 10.22 -13.53
C ALA A 233 3.80 9.26 -14.70
N GLY A 234 2.92 9.22 -15.72
CA GLY A 234 3.13 8.36 -16.89
C GLY A 234 3.04 6.86 -16.60
N GLY A 235 2.30 6.45 -15.59
CA GLY A 235 2.09 5.05 -15.21
C GLY A 235 3.06 4.52 -14.15
N VAL A 236 4.02 5.34 -13.67
CA VAL A 236 4.91 4.95 -12.55
C VAL A 236 4.10 4.49 -11.35
N VAL A 237 2.97 5.14 -11.12
CA VAL A 237 2.01 4.81 -10.06
C VAL A 237 0.61 4.82 -10.66
N ALA A 238 -0.26 3.97 -10.15
CA ALA A 238 -1.68 3.98 -10.47
C ALA A 238 -2.52 3.96 -9.19
N VAL A 239 -3.68 4.63 -9.24
CA VAL A 239 -4.74 4.49 -8.24
C VAL A 239 -5.83 3.63 -8.84
N HIS A 240 -6.07 2.45 -8.27
CA HIS A 240 -7.22 1.63 -8.61
C HIS A 240 -8.36 1.93 -7.64
N ARG A 241 -9.57 1.93 -8.14
CA ARG A 241 -10.79 2.13 -7.36
C ARG A 241 -11.82 1.09 -7.77
N GLY A 242 -12.28 0.30 -6.81
CA GLY A 242 -13.36 -0.67 -6.99
C GLY A 242 -14.51 -0.38 -6.03
N ALA A 243 -15.75 -0.51 -6.47
CA ALA A 243 -16.93 -0.39 -5.63
C ALA A 243 -17.50 -1.78 -5.31
N LYS A 244 -17.85 -2.03 -4.04
CA LYS A 244 -18.65 -3.20 -3.65
C LYS A 244 -20.11 -2.92 -3.95
N ILE A 245 -20.72 -3.69 -4.86
CA ILE A 245 -22.12 -3.51 -5.25
C ILE A 245 -23.06 -4.21 -4.26
N GLU A 246 -22.71 -5.47 -3.87
CA GLU A 246 -23.48 -6.34 -2.95
C GLU A 246 -22.60 -6.90 -1.84
#